data_3c4afc842f8100be5c386032a9240def
#
_entry.id   3c4afc842f8100be5c386032a9240def
#
_cell.length_a   1.000
_cell.length_b   1.000
_cell.length_c   1.000
_cell.angle_alpha   90.00
_cell.angle_beta   90.00
_cell.angle_gamma   90.00
#
_symmetry.space_group_name_H-M   'P 1'
#
loop_
_entity.id
_entity.type
_entity.pdbx_description
1 polymer ?
#
loop_
_entity_poly.entity_id
_entity_poly.type
_entity_poly.pdbx_seq_one_letter_code
_entity_poly.pdbx_strand_id
1 'polypeptide(L)'
;MKRGEVRWAEHPDWPRRPALVLTRNEAIDHLNEVFVVLATTNVRGLPTEVELGTEDGMPRACVLNADHVASLPKGYLGDLIVTLGSERLAEVCRALDRATGC
;
A
#
# COMPACT_ATOMS: atom_id res chain seq x y z
N MET A 1 7.76 10.57 -5.81
CA MET A 1 7.18 9.43 -5.04
C MET A 1 7.67 9.50 -3.62
N LYS A 2 6.77 9.27 -2.65
CA LYS A 2 7.09 9.36 -1.22
C LYS A 2 6.42 8.23 -0.46
N ARG A 3 7.03 7.82 0.64
CA ARG A 3 6.44 6.89 1.58
C ARG A 3 5.08 7.40 2.05
N GLY A 4 4.08 6.53 2.07
CA GLY A 4 2.72 6.86 2.46
C GLY A 4 1.79 7.17 1.31
N GLU A 5 2.31 7.35 0.12
CA GLU A 5 1.48 7.55 -1.07
C GLU A 5 0.79 6.25 -1.46
N VAL A 6 -0.50 6.34 -1.73
CA VAL A 6 -1.27 5.25 -2.35
C VAL A 6 -1.40 5.60 -3.82
N ARG A 7 -0.88 4.74 -4.67
CA ARG A 7 -0.90 4.93 -6.12
C ARG A 7 -1.54 3.73 -6.80
N TRP A 8 -2.03 3.93 -8.01
CA TRP A 8 -2.50 2.82 -8.82
C TRP A 8 -1.31 1.97 -9.25
N ALA A 9 -1.34 0.68 -8.91
CA ALA A 9 -0.36 -0.29 -9.39
C ALA A 9 -0.81 -0.83 -10.74
N GLU A 10 0.03 -0.68 -11.75
CA GLU A 10 -0.26 -1.03 -13.14
C GLU A 10 0.71 -2.12 -13.60
N HIS A 11 0.57 -3.30 -12.99
CA HIS A 11 1.39 -4.46 -13.32
C HIS A 11 0.83 -5.14 -14.58
N PRO A 12 1.70 -5.58 -15.52
CA PRO A 12 1.23 -6.19 -16.78
C PRO A 12 0.33 -7.41 -16.60
N ASP A 13 0.55 -8.17 -15.53
CA ASP A 13 -0.15 -9.44 -15.31
C ASP A 13 -1.25 -9.37 -14.24
N TRP A 14 -1.46 -8.17 -13.63
CA TRP A 14 -2.44 -8.01 -12.55
C TRP A 14 -3.54 -7.04 -12.94
N PRO A 15 -4.77 -7.24 -12.40
CA PRO A 15 -5.75 -6.16 -12.46
C PRO A 15 -5.21 -4.91 -11.74
N ARG A 16 -5.54 -3.75 -12.28
CA ARG A 16 -5.16 -2.46 -11.69
C ARG A 16 -5.73 -2.34 -10.29
N ARG A 17 -4.89 -2.00 -9.31
CA ARG A 17 -5.31 -1.91 -7.91
C ARG A 17 -4.45 -0.89 -7.15
N PRO A 18 -4.99 -0.32 -6.06
CA PRO A 18 -4.18 0.60 -5.25
C PRO A 18 -3.04 -0.13 -4.54
N ALA A 19 -1.93 0.57 -4.37
CA ALA A 19 -0.76 0.08 -3.66
C ALA A 19 -0.17 1.20 -2.82
N LEU A 20 0.11 0.89 -1.56
CA LEU A 20 0.72 1.83 -0.61
C LEU A 20 2.24 1.71 -0.68
N VAL A 21 2.92 2.82 -0.93
CA VAL A 21 4.39 2.87 -0.94
C VAL A 21 4.90 2.93 0.50
N LEU A 22 5.72 1.96 0.88
CA LEU A 22 6.28 1.87 2.23
C LEU A 22 7.80 2.01 2.30
N THR A 23 8.50 1.98 1.19
CA THR A 23 9.94 2.21 1.20
C THR A 23 10.24 3.56 1.87
N ARG A 24 11.25 3.59 2.72
CA ARG A 24 11.67 4.82 3.39
C ARG A 24 12.09 5.88 2.37
N ASN A 25 11.78 7.13 2.66
CA ASN A 25 11.97 8.23 1.70
C ASN A 25 13.40 8.37 1.20
N GLU A 26 14.39 8.20 2.09
CA GLU A 26 15.79 8.36 1.73
C GLU A 26 16.30 7.30 0.77
N ALA A 27 15.56 6.20 0.58
CA ALA A 27 15.94 5.13 -0.33
C ALA A 27 15.20 5.18 -1.67
N ILE A 28 14.03 5.80 -1.72
CA ILE A 28 13.16 5.75 -2.91
C ILE A 28 13.90 6.22 -4.17
N ASP A 29 14.65 7.30 -4.07
CA ASP A 29 15.34 7.87 -5.25
C ASP A 29 16.51 7.00 -5.73
N HIS A 30 17.01 6.12 -4.88
CA HIS A 30 18.16 5.27 -5.18
C HIS A 30 17.81 3.85 -5.60
N LEU A 31 16.54 3.46 -5.41
CA LEU A 31 16.08 2.11 -5.72
C LEU A 31 15.29 2.10 -7.02
N ASN A 32 15.41 1.02 -7.79
CA ASN A 32 14.60 0.81 -8.99
C ASN A 32 13.20 0.29 -8.63
N GLU A 33 13.09 -0.41 -7.51
CA GLU A 33 11.84 -0.97 -7.03
C GLU A 33 11.53 -0.45 -5.64
N VAL A 34 10.24 -0.35 -5.31
CA VAL A 34 9.77 0.05 -3.99
C VAL A 34 8.87 -1.02 -3.40
N PHE A 35 8.92 -1.13 -2.08
CA PHE A 35 8.08 -2.04 -1.31
C PHE A 35 6.68 -1.45 -1.19
N VAL A 36 5.67 -2.24 -1.54
CA VAL A 36 4.27 -1.80 -1.48
C VAL A 36 3.40 -2.83 -0.77
N VAL A 37 2.32 -2.33 -0.15
CA VAL A 37 1.22 -3.14 0.37
C VAL A 37 0.04 -2.97 -0.57
N LEU A 38 -0.52 -4.07 -1.04
CA LEU A 38 -1.59 -4.04 -2.02
C LEU A 38 -2.95 -3.91 -1.35
N ALA A 39 -3.85 -3.17 -1.99
CA ALA A 39 -5.23 -3.03 -1.54
C ALA A 39 -6.13 -4.02 -2.27
N THR A 40 -7.21 -4.43 -1.60
CA THR A 40 -8.23 -5.30 -2.18
C THR A 40 -9.60 -4.90 -1.65
N THR A 41 -10.64 -5.14 -2.44
CA THR A 41 -12.01 -4.98 -1.99
C THR A 41 -12.54 -6.22 -1.28
N ASN A 42 -11.78 -7.31 -1.29
CA ASN A 42 -12.15 -8.56 -0.63
C ASN A 42 -11.73 -8.52 0.84
N VAL A 43 -12.65 -8.07 1.70
CA VAL A 43 -12.42 -7.89 3.13
C VAL A 43 -12.67 -9.21 3.86
N ARG A 44 -11.68 -9.68 4.63
CA ARG A 44 -11.75 -10.93 5.40
C ARG A 44 -11.83 -10.72 6.90
N GLY A 45 -11.63 -9.47 7.37
CA GLY A 45 -11.65 -9.14 8.81
C GLY A 45 -10.45 -9.65 9.58
N LEU A 46 -9.30 -9.79 8.94
CA LEU A 46 -8.08 -10.28 9.56
C LEU A 46 -7.31 -9.15 10.23
N PRO A 47 -6.49 -9.47 11.30
CA PRO A 47 -5.65 -8.46 11.93
C PRO A 47 -4.57 -7.87 11.00
N THR A 48 -4.30 -8.52 9.88
CA THR A 48 -3.34 -8.07 8.88
C THR A 48 -3.95 -7.13 7.85
N GLU A 49 -5.24 -6.78 8.00
CA GLU A 49 -5.94 -5.85 7.11
C GLU A 49 -6.13 -4.50 7.78
N VAL A 50 -5.94 -3.44 7.00
CA VAL A 50 -6.22 -2.06 7.43
C VAL A 50 -7.32 -1.51 6.53
N GLU A 51 -8.48 -1.22 7.11
CA GLU A 51 -9.62 -0.71 6.37
C GLU A 51 -9.40 0.73 5.95
N LEU A 52 -9.65 1.03 4.69
CA LEU A 52 -9.65 2.38 4.14
C LEU A 52 -10.98 2.62 3.42
N GLY A 53 -11.45 3.85 3.50
CA GLY A 53 -12.68 4.23 2.85
C GLY A 53 -12.55 5.55 2.10
N THR A 54 -13.69 6.05 1.63
CA THR A 54 -13.74 7.32 0.92
C THR A 54 -13.33 8.48 1.83
N GLU A 55 -13.53 8.35 3.13
CA GLU A 55 -13.08 9.35 4.12
C GLU A 55 -11.55 9.44 4.19
N ASP A 56 -10.84 8.41 3.77
CA ASP A 56 -9.37 8.42 3.67
C ASP A 56 -8.87 8.96 2.32
N GLY A 57 -9.80 9.23 1.39
CA GLY A 57 -9.47 9.67 0.05
C GLY A 57 -9.42 8.55 -0.99
N MET A 58 -9.84 7.34 -0.60
CA MET A 58 -9.88 6.21 -1.54
C MET A 58 -11.11 6.28 -2.44
N PRO A 59 -11.03 5.76 -3.69
CA PRO A 59 -12.17 5.78 -4.61
C PRO A 59 -13.34 4.91 -4.14
N ARG A 60 -13.07 3.91 -3.30
CA ARG A 60 -14.08 3.03 -2.71
C ARG A 60 -13.53 2.40 -1.43
N ALA A 61 -14.43 1.82 -0.63
CA ALA A 61 -14.02 1.05 0.54
C ALA A 61 -13.16 -0.15 0.12
N CYS A 62 -12.06 -0.35 0.83
CA CYS A 62 -11.10 -1.42 0.56
C CYS A 62 -10.30 -1.70 1.83
N VAL A 63 -9.39 -2.67 1.75
CA VAL A 63 -8.41 -2.92 2.81
C VAL A 63 -7.02 -2.99 2.20
N LEU A 64 -6.04 -2.46 2.94
CA LEU A 64 -4.64 -2.76 2.69
C LEU A 64 -4.34 -4.10 3.34
N ASN A 65 -3.92 -5.06 2.54
CA ASN A 65 -3.68 -6.42 3.04
C ASN A 65 -2.18 -6.63 3.25
N ALA A 66 -1.76 -6.64 4.52
CA ALA A 66 -0.35 -6.80 4.87
C ALA A 66 0.20 -8.21 4.56
N ASP A 67 -0.66 -9.18 4.27
CA ASP A 67 -0.24 -10.48 3.75
C ASP A 67 0.04 -10.45 2.25
N HIS A 68 -0.34 -9.36 1.57
CA HIS A 68 -0.10 -9.14 0.15
C HIS A 68 0.81 -7.93 -0.05
N VAL A 69 2.10 -8.20 -0.07
CA VAL A 69 3.14 -7.20 -0.28
C VAL A 69 3.94 -7.55 -1.53
N ALA A 70 4.57 -6.56 -2.11
CA ALA A 70 5.37 -6.77 -3.31
C ALA A 70 6.47 -5.72 -3.38
N SER A 71 7.53 -6.06 -4.09
CA SER A 71 8.51 -5.09 -4.55
C SER A 71 8.23 -4.84 -6.02
N LEU A 72 7.86 -3.61 -6.36
CA LEU A 72 7.47 -3.25 -7.73
C LEU A 72 8.41 -2.21 -8.32
N PRO A 73 8.73 -2.33 -9.62
CA PRO A 73 9.41 -1.25 -10.33
C PRO A 73 8.63 0.05 -10.17
N LYS A 74 9.34 1.15 -9.93
CA LYS A 74 8.68 2.46 -9.74
C LYS A 74 7.79 2.84 -10.92
N GLY A 75 8.17 2.43 -12.14
CA GLY A 75 7.39 2.69 -13.34
C GLY A 75 6.02 2.01 -13.39
N TYR A 76 5.77 1.03 -12.54
CA TYR A 76 4.47 0.38 -12.45
C TYR A 76 3.50 1.14 -11.56
N LEU A 77 3.97 2.13 -10.81
CA LEU A 77 3.12 2.93 -9.94
C LEU A 77 2.70 4.19 -10.69
N GLY A 78 1.42 4.27 -10.98
CA GLY A 78 0.82 5.35 -11.75
C GLY A 78 0.30 6.49 -10.87
N ASP A 79 -0.90 6.97 -11.18
CA ASP A 79 -1.45 8.17 -10.55
C ASP A 79 -1.58 8.05 -9.05
N LEU A 80 -1.29 9.16 -8.38
CA LEU A 80 -1.47 9.30 -6.94
C LEU A 80 -2.97 9.31 -6.62
N ILE A 81 -3.37 8.46 -5.66
CA ILE A 81 -4.75 8.45 -5.15
C ILE A 81 -4.84 9.35 -3.93
N VAL A 82 -4.00 9.08 -2.92
CA VAL A 82 -3.98 9.82 -1.66
C VAL A 82 -2.65 9.58 -0.97
N THR A 83 -2.27 10.47 -0.06
CA THR A 83 -1.15 10.26 0.84
C THR A 83 -1.71 10.02 2.24
N LEU A 84 -1.43 8.85 2.80
CA LEU A 84 -1.91 8.51 4.14
C LEU A 84 -1.12 9.24 5.22
N GLY A 85 -1.83 9.62 6.28
CA GLY A 85 -1.21 10.25 7.44
C GLY A 85 -0.54 9.24 8.37
N SER A 86 0.08 9.77 9.42
CA SER A 86 0.87 8.97 10.38
C SER A 86 0.05 7.92 11.10
N GLU A 87 -1.23 8.19 11.40
CA GLU A 87 -2.09 7.23 12.10
C GLU A 87 -2.34 5.98 11.27
N ARG A 88 -2.70 6.16 9.99
CA ARG A 88 -2.93 5.03 9.08
C ARG A 88 -1.63 4.28 8.80
N LEU A 89 -0.52 4.99 8.64
CA LEU A 89 0.79 4.34 8.46
C LEU A 89 1.18 3.51 9.67
N ALA A 90 0.90 3.98 10.88
CA ALA A 90 1.14 3.21 12.09
C ALA A 90 0.29 1.94 12.15
N GLU A 91 -0.97 2.01 11.71
CA GLU A 91 -1.83 0.83 11.62
C GLU A 91 -1.26 -0.19 10.62
N VAL A 92 -0.76 0.28 9.48
CA VAL A 92 -0.16 -0.59 8.48
C VAL A 92 1.10 -1.25 9.01
N CYS A 93 1.94 -0.51 9.74
CA CYS A 93 3.15 -1.07 10.35
C CYS A 93 2.81 -2.15 11.36
N ARG A 94 1.76 -1.95 12.18
CA ARG A 94 1.30 -2.99 13.12
C ARG A 94 0.78 -4.22 12.38
N ALA A 95 0.03 -4.02 11.29
CA ALA A 95 -0.46 -5.12 10.48
C ALA A 95 0.68 -5.92 9.84
N LEU A 96 1.72 -5.24 9.36
CA LEU A 96 2.92 -5.88 8.80
C LEU A 96 3.66 -6.68 9.87
N ASP A 97 3.75 -6.16 11.07
CA ASP A 97 4.36 -6.85 12.21
C ASP A 97 3.64 -8.16 12.48
N ARG A 98 2.32 -8.16 12.46
CA ARG A 98 1.52 -9.36 12.62
C ARG A 98 1.69 -10.33 11.46
N ALA A 99 1.72 -9.82 10.23
CA ALA A 99 1.86 -10.65 9.03
C ALA A 99 3.20 -11.36 8.97
N THR A 100 4.26 -10.72 9.44
CA THR A 100 5.62 -11.25 9.38
C THR A 100 6.06 -11.96 10.64
N GLY A 101 5.38 -11.72 11.75
CA GLY A 101 5.76 -12.29 13.05
C GLY A 101 7.02 -11.67 13.62
N CYS A 102 7.43 -10.53 13.08
CA CYS A 102 8.58 -9.79 13.65
C CYS A 102 8.17 -8.99 14.91
#